data_2ec5d5f24c9881e2276788432b3d3ff4
#
_entry.id   2ec5d5f24c9881e2276788432b3d3ff4
#
_cell.length_a   1.000
_cell.length_b   1.000
_cell.length_c   1.000
_cell.angle_alpha   90.00
_cell.angle_beta   90.00
_cell.angle_gamma   90.00
#
_symmetry.space_group_name_H-M   'P 1'
#
loop_
_entity.id
_entity.type
_entity.pdbx_description
1 polymer ?
#
loop_
_entity_poly.entity_id
_entity_poly.type
_entity_poly.pdbx_seq_one_letter_code
_entity_poly.pdbx_strand_id
1 'polypeptide(L)'
;VTAFLIEAVVSVVTGTSWGSVATMGVALMGIASALGVSLPATAGACIAGSYFGDKMSPLSDTTNLAPIAAGSTLYEHIGHMFYTTVPATIVSLVVYAIVGMNADVSADITSDTVTTLLSQLSSMYSWNLLLIIPVLIVLGGSLFQKPTIPVMLLSTFVAGIEGVFIQHVAMGDVLKATVNGFSVSMIHRAGFDTETCSEAVTKLLNRGGMNGIMSTTLLVFCAFCFAGIMSRAGCLDVVLQKILSVAKSTGALITATVAACITMALTTGNSYLSILIPGEMFRDAYKERGLAAKNLSRTLEDAGTVVVPLIPWSAAGAYMASTLGVETLDYLPWAILCYTGWIFAIIWGFTGFGIAKLADEKKKEN
;
A
#
# COMPACT_ATOMS: atom_id res chain seq x y z
N VAL A 1 15.91 -0.55 3.97
CA VAL A 1 15.46 -0.22 5.34
C VAL A 1 14.80 1.15 5.36
N THR A 2 15.49 2.22 4.97
CA THR A 2 14.99 3.60 5.03
C THR A 2 13.66 3.78 4.30
N ALA A 3 13.52 3.22 3.10
CA ALA A 3 12.27 3.28 2.32
C ALA A 3 11.09 2.68 3.08
N PHE A 4 11.27 1.51 3.68
CA PHE A 4 10.26 0.87 4.52
C PHE A 4 9.85 1.74 5.72
N LEU A 5 10.83 2.28 6.44
CA LEU A 5 10.57 3.08 7.66
C LEU A 5 9.86 4.40 7.35
N ILE A 6 10.28 5.11 6.31
CA ILE A 6 9.64 6.36 5.89
C ILE A 6 8.18 6.10 5.49
N GLU A 7 7.96 5.10 4.63
CA GLU A 7 6.61 4.72 4.21
C GLU A 7 5.72 4.28 5.38
N ALA A 8 6.28 3.51 6.32
CA ALA A 8 5.56 3.07 7.50
C ALA A 8 5.09 4.26 8.34
N VAL A 9 5.95 5.23 8.59
CA VAL A 9 5.60 6.43 9.38
C VAL A 9 4.55 7.27 8.66
N VAL A 10 4.75 7.55 7.36
CA VAL A 10 3.82 8.37 6.58
C VAL A 10 2.45 7.68 6.51
N SER A 11 2.42 6.38 6.27
CA SER A 11 1.18 5.63 6.15
C SER A 11 0.43 5.48 7.48
N VAL A 12 1.13 5.32 8.62
CA VAL A 12 0.47 5.36 9.96
C VAL A 12 -0.23 6.70 10.18
N VAL A 13 0.43 7.79 9.82
CA VAL A 13 -0.11 9.16 10.03
C VAL A 13 -1.27 9.46 9.08
N THR A 14 -1.16 9.04 7.82
CA THR A 14 -2.19 9.32 6.80
C THR A 14 -3.35 8.34 6.82
N GLY A 15 -3.14 7.14 7.35
CA GLY A 15 -4.13 6.05 7.34
C GLY A 15 -4.40 5.49 5.95
N THR A 16 -3.42 5.58 5.03
CA THR A 16 -3.58 5.06 3.67
C THR A 16 -2.26 4.62 3.06
N SER A 17 -2.20 3.36 2.63
CA SER A 17 -1.06 2.82 1.87
C SER A 17 -0.93 3.47 0.48
N TRP A 18 -2.05 3.73 -0.17
CA TRP A 18 -2.06 4.31 -1.52
C TRP A 18 -1.56 5.76 -1.54
N GLY A 19 -2.02 6.57 -0.58
CA GLY A 19 -1.61 7.97 -0.46
C GLY A 19 -0.13 8.11 -0.12
N SER A 20 0.40 7.28 0.77
CA SER A 20 1.82 7.30 1.13
C SER A 20 2.71 6.88 -0.05
N VAL A 21 2.37 5.81 -0.76
CA VAL A 21 3.11 5.36 -1.95
C VAL A 21 3.07 6.40 -3.07
N ALA A 22 1.92 7.04 -3.30
CA ALA A 22 1.81 8.10 -4.32
C ALA A 22 2.66 9.33 -4.02
N THR A 23 2.97 9.58 -2.76
CA THR A 23 3.77 10.74 -2.32
C THR A 23 5.23 10.34 -2.06
N MET A 24 5.48 9.65 -0.96
CA MET A 24 6.85 9.30 -0.55
C MET A 24 7.43 8.15 -1.37
N GLY A 25 6.60 7.17 -1.78
CA GLY A 25 7.06 6.04 -2.58
C GLY A 25 7.66 6.48 -3.91
N VAL A 26 6.99 7.40 -4.61
CA VAL A 26 7.50 7.97 -5.88
C VAL A 26 8.84 8.70 -5.66
N ALA A 27 8.95 9.48 -4.59
CA ALA A 27 10.20 10.19 -4.25
C ALA A 27 11.33 9.20 -3.92
N LEU A 28 11.04 8.16 -3.14
CA LEU A 28 12.00 7.11 -2.78
C LEU A 28 12.44 6.29 -4.00
N MET A 29 11.56 6.02 -4.95
CA MET A 29 11.91 5.39 -6.22
C MET A 29 12.83 6.26 -7.08
N GLY A 30 12.60 7.58 -7.07
CA GLY A 30 13.50 8.53 -7.71
C GLY A 30 14.91 8.52 -7.10
N ILE A 31 15.00 8.54 -5.79
CA ILE A 31 16.26 8.43 -5.05
C ILE A 31 16.94 7.09 -5.36
N ALA A 32 16.19 5.98 -5.32
CA ALA A 32 16.72 4.65 -5.62
C ALA A 32 17.29 4.55 -7.04
N SER A 33 16.60 5.14 -8.01
CA SER A 33 17.07 5.23 -9.41
C SER A 33 18.36 6.03 -9.51
N ALA A 34 18.43 7.17 -8.82
CA ALA A 34 19.64 8.02 -8.80
C ALA A 34 20.83 7.33 -8.12
N LEU A 35 20.56 6.54 -7.07
CA LEU A 35 21.58 5.78 -6.35
C LEU A 35 21.94 4.44 -7.01
N GLY A 36 21.35 4.09 -8.14
CA GLY A 36 21.59 2.82 -8.83
C GLY A 36 21.24 1.57 -8.03
N VAL A 37 20.39 1.70 -6.97
CA VAL A 37 19.95 0.56 -6.18
C VAL A 37 18.75 -0.13 -6.83
N SER A 38 18.53 -1.39 -6.47
CA SER A 38 17.46 -2.23 -7.04
C SER A 38 16.08 -1.56 -6.90
N LEU A 39 15.47 -1.18 -8.02
CA LEU A 39 14.13 -0.61 -8.05
C LEU A 39 13.06 -1.60 -7.57
N PRO A 40 13.08 -2.91 -7.95
CA PRO A 40 12.14 -3.87 -7.41
C PRO A 40 12.23 -4.02 -5.89
N ALA A 41 13.44 -4.08 -5.32
CA ALA A 41 13.62 -4.17 -3.87
C ALA A 41 13.15 -2.90 -3.15
N THR A 42 13.38 -1.72 -3.73
CA THR A 42 12.91 -0.45 -3.18
C THR A 42 11.38 -0.35 -3.26
N ALA A 43 10.77 -0.71 -4.40
CA ALA A 43 9.32 -0.75 -4.56
C ALA A 43 8.66 -1.69 -3.55
N GLY A 44 9.19 -2.92 -3.40
CA GLY A 44 8.70 -3.87 -2.40
C GLY A 44 8.83 -3.36 -0.97
N ALA A 45 9.92 -2.65 -0.64
CA ALA A 45 10.10 -2.04 0.67
C ALA A 45 9.12 -0.88 0.92
N CYS A 46 8.86 -0.04 -0.10
CA CYS A 46 7.84 1.02 -0.02
C CYS A 46 6.45 0.43 0.20
N ILE A 47 6.06 -0.58 -0.59
CA ILE A 47 4.77 -1.25 -0.45
C ILE A 47 4.65 -1.91 0.93
N ALA A 48 5.65 -2.66 1.37
CA ALA A 48 5.64 -3.29 2.68
C ALA A 48 5.53 -2.28 3.83
N GLY A 49 6.24 -1.15 3.74
CA GLY A 49 6.16 -0.07 4.73
C GLY A 49 4.81 0.62 4.73
N SER A 50 4.26 0.93 3.55
CA SER A 50 2.97 1.58 3.43
C SER A 50 1.83 0.70 3.97
N TYR A 51 1.85 -0.59 3.69
CA TYR A 51 0.86 -1.54 4.24
C TYR A 51 1.07 -1.84 5.72
N PHE A 52 2.29 -1.75 6.24
CA PHE A 52 2.52 -1.74 7.69
C PHE A 52 1.80 -0.57 8.35
N GLY A 53 1.99 0.63 7.81
CA GLY A 53 1.41 1.84 8.38
C GLY A 53 -0.11 1.86 8.27
N ASP A 54 -0.64 1.52 7.13
CA ASP A 54 -2.07 1.42 6.86
C ASP A 54 -2.75 0.47 7.86
N LYS A 55 -2.28 -0.75 7.94
CA LYS A 55 -2.75 -1.80 8.83
C LYS A 55 -2.70 -1.43 10.33
N MET A 56 -1.73 -0.62 10.76
CA MET A 56 -1.56 -0.20 12.15
C MET A 56 -2.24 1.13 12.48
N SER A 57 -2.77 1.84 11.48
CA SER A 57 -3.41 3.14 11.66
C SER A 57 -4.90 3.00 12.01
N PRO A 58 -5.37 3.66 13.08
CA PRO A 58 -6.80 3.73 13.37
C PRO A 58 -7.59 4.56 12.35
N LEU A 59 -6.91 5.28 11.46
CA LEU A 59 -7.49 6.09 10.40
C LEU A 59 -7.73 5.29 9.11
N SER A 60 -7.15 4.10 8.99
CA SER A 60 -7.30 3.23 7.82
C SER A 60 -8.71 2.68 7.71
N ASP A 61 -9.22 2.64 6.48
CA ASP A 61 -10.54 2.10 6.16
C ASP A 61 -10.59 0.57 6.33
N THR A 62 -9.56 -0.16 5.88
CA THR A 62 -9.48 -1.62 6.04
C THR A 62 -9.29 -2.05 7.49
N THR A 63 -8.47 -1.32 8.25
CA THR A 63 -8.27 -1.54 9.68
C THR A 63 -9.54 -1.30 10.50
N ASN A 64 -10.43 -0.42 10.02
CA ASN A 64 -11.76 -0.24 10.61
C ASN A 64 -12.75 -1.32 10.14
N LEU A 65 -12.61 -1.81 8.92
CA LEU A 65 -13.54 -2.79 8.33
C LEU A 65 -13.37 -4.19 8.92
N ALA A 66 -12.14 -4.65 9.13
CA ALA A 66 -11.85 -6.00 9.62
C ALA A 66 -12.48 -6.31 10.99
N PRO A 67 -12.40 -5.43 12.00
CA PRO A 67 -13.10 -5.66 13.27
C PRO A 67 -14.62 -5.65 13.12
N ILE A 68 -15.21 -4.81 12.26
CA ILE A 68 -16.66 -4.82 11.98
C ILE A 68 -17.07 -6.17 11.39
N ALA A 69 -16.34 -6.66 10.39
CA ALA A 69 -16.59 -7.95 9.78
C ALA A 69 -16.48 -9.11 10.77
N ALA A 70 -15.53 -9.06 11.69
CA ALA A 70 -15.31 -10.09 12.71
C ALA A 70 -16.21 -9.97 13.95
N GLY A 71 -16.76 -8.79 14.23
CA GLY A 71 -17.48 -8.49 15.48
C GLY A 71 -16.56 -8.17 16.66
N SER A 72 -15.42 -7.50 16.40
CA SER A 72 -14.46 -7.00 17.40
C SER A 72 -14.48 -5.47 17.48
N THR A 73 -13.76 -4.89 18.44
CA THR A 73 -13.54 -3.45 18.50
C THR A 73 -12.24 -3.06 17.79
N LEU A 74 -12.15 -1.81 17.31
CA LEU A 74 -10.98 -1.31 16.60
C LEU A 74 -9.68 -1.43 17.40
N TYR A 75 -9.71 -1.00 18.66
CA TYR A 75 -8.50 -0.99 19.49
C TYR A 75 -8.06 -2.39 19.93
N GLU A 76 -9.00 -3.31 20.14
CA GLU A 76 -8.67 -4.73 20.38
C GLU A 76 -8.04 -5.36 19.14
N HIS A 77 -8.56 -5.02 17.96
CA HIS A 77 -8.03 -5.45 16.68
C HIS A 77 -6.59 -4.97 16.51
N ILE A 78 -6.33 -3.64 16.59
CA ILE A 78 -4.99 -3.06 16.47
C ILE A 78 -4.03 -3.66 17.50
N GLY A 79 -4.44 -3.74 18.77
CA GLY A 79 -3.62 -4.34 19.82
C GLY A 79 -3.31 -5.81 19.56
N HIS A 80 -4.21 -6.55 18.93
CA HIS A 80 -4.02 -7.97 18.63
C HIS A 80 -3.16 -8.20 17.37
N MET A 81 -3.15 -7.25 16.42
CA MET A 81 -2.30 -7.31 15.24
C MET A 81 -0.80 -7.29 15.54
N PHE A 82 -0.36 -6.75 16.68
CA PHE A 82 1.06 -6.75 17.06
C PHE A 82 1.67 -8.16 17.05
N TYR A 83 0.89 -9.20 17.37
CA TYR A 83 1.37 -10.59 17.37
C TYR A 83 1.86 -11.08 16.02
N THR A 84 1.29 -10.60 14.91
CA THR A 84 1.70 -10.97 13.54
C THR A 84 2.55 -9.90 12.88
N THR A 85 2.24 -8.63 13.14
CA THR A 85 2.88 -7.49 12.49
C THR A 85 4.32 -7.30 12.98
N VAL A 86 4.60 -7.42 14.29
CA VAL A 86 5.95 -7.24 14.82
C VAL A 86 6.94 -8.26 14.25
N PRO A 87 6.69 -9.58 14.32
CA PRO A 87 7.61 -10.54 13.72
C PRO A 87 7.74 -10.37 12.20
N ALA A 88 6.66 -10.07 11.49
CA ALA A 88 6.72 -9.80 10.04
C ALA A 88 7.58 -8.56 9.71
N THR A 89 7.49 -7.51 10.53
CA THR A 89 8.33 -6.31 10.41
C THR A 89 9.80 -6.61 10.67
N ILE A 90 10.10 -7.39 11.71
CA ILE A 90 11.49 -7.78 12.01
C ILE A 90 12.09 -8.55 10.84
N VAL A 91 11.37 -9.53 10.30
CA VAL A 91 11.82 -10.29 9.10
C VAL A 91 12.05 -9.34 7.92
N SER A 92 11.11 -8.44 7.65
CA SER A 92 11.23 -7.45 6.57
C SER A 92 12.47 -6.57 6.74
N LEU A 93 12.68 -6.02 7.93
CA LEU A 93 13.83 -5.15 8.23
C LEU A 93 15.16 -5.90 8.10
N VAL A 94 15.24 -7.15 8.58
CA VAL A 94 16.43 -7.99 8.46
C VAL A 94 16.75 -8.24 6.99
N VAL A 95 15.78 -8.63 6.18
CA VAL A 95 15.99 -8.87 4.74
C VAL A 95 16.40 -7.58 4.04
N TYR A 96 15.74 -6.45 4.29
CA TYR A 96 16.12 -5.19 3.69
C TYR A 96 17.50 -4.69 4.18
N ALA A 97 17.92 -5.00 5.41
CA ALA A 97 19.26 -4.72 5.87
C ALA A 97 20.31 -5.55 5.12
N ILE A 98 20.09 -6.84 4.97
CA ILE A 98 20.99 -7.75 4.23
C ILE A 98 21.12 -7.30 2.77
N VAL A 99 19.98 -7.02 2.11
CA VAL A 99 19.95 -6.55 0.72
C VAL A 99 20.66 -5.19 0.59
N GLY A 100 20.43 -4.28 1.54
CA GLY A 100 21.07 -2.97 1.52
C GLY A 100 22.58 -3.02 1.78
N MET A 101 23.06 -3.94 2.62
CA MET A 101 24.50 -4.13 2.84
C MET A 101 25.21 -4.80 1.66
N ASN A 102 24.50 -5.65 0.91
CA ASN A 102 25.02 -6.34 -0.27
C ASN A 102 24.71 -5.58 -1.58
N ALA A 103 24.05 -4.44 -1.51
CA ALA A 103 23.88 -3.60 -2.68
C ALA A 103 25.24 -3.05 -3.06
N ASP A 104 25.76 -3.42 -4.22
CA ASP A 104 26.84 -2.71 -4.87
C ASP A 104 26.32 -1.31 -5.21
N VAL A 105 26.33 -0.45 -4.22
CA VAL A 105 26.26 0.99 -4.44
C VAL A 105 27.55 1.27 -5.18
N SER A 106 27.46 1.35 -6.51
CA SER A 106 28.62 1.59 -7.36
C SER A 106 29.40 2.75 -6.75
N ALA A 107 30.68 2.54 -6.47
CA ALA A 107 31.56 3.52 -5.85
C ALA A 107 31.68 4.84 -6.66
N ASP A 108 31.06 4.88 -7.83
CA ASP A 108 30.86 6.04 -8.70
C ASP A 108 29.61 6.87 -8.37
N ILE A 109 28.87 6.58 -7.30
CA ILE A 109 27.95 7.58 -6.73
C ILE A 109 28.83 8.59 -6.01
N THR A 110 29.57 9.31 -6.81
CA THR A 110 30.30 10.47 -6.37
C THR A 110 29.26 11.47 -5.86
N SER A 111 29.65 12.25 -4.88
CA SER A 111 28.98 13.50 -4.48
C SER A 111 28.47 14.27 -5.72
N ASP A 112 29.08 14.06 -6.87
CA ASP A 112 28.79 14.66 -8.15
C ASP A 112 27.46 14.21 -8.79
N THR A 113 27.03 12.95 -8.67
CA THR A 113 25.74 12.50 -9.23
C THR A 113 24.57 13.11 -8.46
N VAL A 114 24.65 13.10 -7.11
CA VAL A 114 23.61 13.72 -6.28
C VAL A 114 23.60 15.24 -6.45
N THR A 115 24.80 15.87 -6.48
CA THR A 115 24.92 17.31 -6.70
C THR A 115 24.44 17.72 -8.07
N THR A 116 24.70 16.94 -9.13
CA THR A 116 24.19 17.16 -10.48
C THR A 116 22.65 17.06 -10.51
N LEU A 117 22.07 16.05 -9.88
CA LEU A 117 20.63 15.87 -9.78
C LEU A 117 19.98 17.04 -9.03
N LEU A 118 20.53 17.42 -7.89
CA LEU A 118 20.06 18.58 -7.11
C LEU A 118 20.22 19.90 -7.87
N SER A 119 21.32 20.08 -8.60
CA SER A 119 21.54 21.28 -9.40
C SER A 119 20.58 21.36 -10.56
N GLN A 120 20.30 20.25 -11.27
CA GLN A 120 19.29 20.17 -12.33
C GLN A 120 17.89 20.48 -11.78
N LEU A 121 17.47 19.84 -10.69
CA LEU A 121 16.19 20.14 -10.07
C LEU A 121 16.09 21.60 -9.58
N SER A 122 17.16 22.16 -9.06
CA SER A 122 17.20 23.56 -8.63
C SER A 122 17.14 24.54 -9.80
N SER A 123 17.68 24.17 -10.97
CA SER A 123 17.54 24.97 -12.19
C SER A 123 16.15 24.92 -12.80
N MET A 124 15.45 23.78 -12.62
CA MET A 124 14.10 23.55 -13.13
C MET A 124 13.03 24.24 -12.30
N TYR A 125 13.13 24.17 -10.97
CA TYR A 125 12.06 24.56 -10.06
C TYR A 125 12.44 25.75 -9.18
N SER A 126 11.44 26.58 -8.87
CA SER A 126 11.53 27.63 -7.85
C SER A 126 11.14 27.06 -6.50
N TRP A 127 12.14 26.76 -5.67
CA TRP A 127 11.88 26.22 -4.33
C TRP A 127 11.26 27.28 -3.42
N ASN A 128 10.04 27.00 -2.95
CA ASN A 128 9.29 27.86 -2.03
C ASN A 128 8.58 26.99 -1.00
N LEU A 129 8.49 27.47 0.24
CA LEU A 129 7.79 26.78 1.31
C LEU A 129 6.29 26.54 1.00
N LEU A 130 5.69 27.37 0.16
CA LEU A 130 4.31 27.21 -0.28
C LEU A 130 4.07 25.90 -1.02
N LEU A 131 5.07 25.33 -1.70
CA LEU A 131 4.95 24.03 -2.40
C LEU A 131 4.61 22.85 -1.48
N ILE A 132 4.65 23.05 -0.17
CA ILE A 132 4.25 22.03 0.81
C ILE A 132 2.72 22.03 1.01
N ILE A 133 2.00 23.09 0.61
CA ILE A 133 0.55 23.21 0.86
C ILE A 133 -0.25 22.01 0.32
N PRO A 134 -0.07 21.51 -0.91
CA PRO A 134 -0.79 20.33 -1.40
C PRO A 134 -0.59 19.10 -0.50
N VAL A 135 0.63 18.90 -0.01
CA VAL A 135 0.96 17.80 0.92
C VAL A 135 0.23 18.00 2.25
N LEU A 136 0.25 19.22 2.79
CA LEU A 136 -0.47 19.57 4.04
C LEU A 136 -1.97 19.41 3.92
N ILE A 137 -2.55 19.65 2.74
CA ILE A 137 -3.98 19.41 2.47
C ILE A 137 -4.30 17.93 2.57
N VAL A 138 -3.48 17.04 1.97
CA VAL A 138 -3.69 15.59 2.04
C VAL A 138 -3.52 15.07 3.47
N LEU A 139 -2.44 15.46 4.14
CA LEU A 139 -2.17 15.06 5.52
C LEU A 139 -3.26 15.57 6.47
N GLY A 140 -3.63 16.86 6.37
CA GLY A 140 -4.70 17.45 7.17
C GLY A 140 -6.05 16.80 6.90
N GLY A 141 -6.39 16.57 5.62
CA GLY A 141 -7.61 15.88 5.24
C GLY A 141 -7.73 14.50 5.86
N SER A 142 -6.61 13.73 5.86
CA SER A 142 -6.53 12.43 6.49
C SER A 142 -6.68 12.51 8.01
N LEU A 143 -5.93 13.38 8.67
CA LEU A 143 -5.99 13.58 10.13
C LEU A 143 -7.40 13.99 10.60
N PHE A 144 -8.10 14.81 9.80
CA PHE A 144 -9.48 15.24 10.11
C PHE A 144 -10.55 14.29 9.54
N GLN A 145 -10.16 13.10 9.08
CA GLN A 145 -11.06 12.06 8.54
C GLN A 145 -12.02 12.58 7.46
N LYS A 146 -11.54 13.50 6.61
CA LYS A 146 -12.33 14.01 5.50
C LYS A 146 -12.36 13.01 4.35
N PRO A 147 -13.43 12.99 3.52
CA PRO A 147 -13.50 12.09 2.37
C PRO A 147 -12.29 12.27 1.45
N THR A 148 -11.66 11.16 1.08
CA THR A 148 -10.36 11.16 0.36
C THR A 148 -10.45 11.84 -1.01
N ILE A 149 -11.51 11.57 -1.79
CA ILE A 149 -11.66 12.12 -3.16
C ILE A 149 -11.70 13.65 -3.17
N PRO A 150 -12.55 14.34 -2.38
CA PRO A 150 -12.53 15.81 -2.32
C PRO A 150 -11.19 16.39 -1.87
N VAL A 151 -10.52 15.75 -0.90
CA VAL A 151 -9.21 16.20 -0.40
C VAL A 151 -8.15 16.10 -1.49
N MET A 152 -8.09 14.99 -2.21
CA MET A 152 -7.13 14.81 -3.32
C MET A 152 -7.41 15.76 -4.48
N LEU A 153 -8.68 15.99 -4.83
CA LEU A 153 -9.05 16.97 -5.86
C LEU A 153 -8.64 18.38 -5.47
N LEU A 154 -8.88 18.76 -4.21
CA LEU A 154 -8.46 20.07 -3.69
C LEU A 154 -6.94 20.22 -3.72
N SER A 155 -6.20 19.20 -3.29
CA SER A 155 -4.74 19.19 -3.31
C SER A 155 -4.21 19.33 -4.76
N THR A 156 -4.78 18.57 -5.70
CA THR A 156 -4.41 18.66 -7.12
C THR A 156 -4.70 20.03 -7.71
N PHE A 157 -5.84 20.64 -7.36
CA PHE A 157 -6.19 21.96 -7.81
C PHE A 157 -5.22 23.03 -7.28
N VAL A 158 -4.87 22.95 -5.98
CA VAL A 158 -3.89 23.86 -5.36
C VAL A 158 -2.51 23.68 -6.00
N ALA A 159 -2.06 22.43 -6.20
CA ALA A 159 -0.80 22.16 -6.89
C ALA A 159 -0.78 22.72 -8.33
N GLY A 160 -1.91 22.67 -9.04
CA GLY A 160 -2.07 23.31 -10.36
C GLY A 160 -1.91 24.83 -10.31
N ILE A 161 -2.49 25.49 -9.31
CA ILE A 161 -2.33 26.93 -9.07
C ILE A 161 -0.85 27.25 -8.78
N GLU A 162 -0.21 26.51 -7.89
CA GLU A 162 1.22 26.67 -7.59
C GLU A 162 2.09 26.47 -8.84
N GLY A 163 1.76 25.50 -9.69
CA GLY A 163 2.44 25.26 -10.96
C GLY A 163 2.40 26.51 -11.87
N VAL A 164 1.26 27.19 -11.94
CA VAL A 164 1.13 28.40 -12.75
C VAL A 164 1.82 29.61 -12.10
N PHE A 165 1.54 29.88 -10.81
CA PHE A 165 1.96 31.14 -10.17
C PHE A 165 3.37 31.09 -9.58
N ILE A 166 3.83 29.94 -9.11
CA ILE A 166 5.13 29.80 -8.48
C ILE A 166 6.17 29.22 -9.44
N GLN A 167 5.77 28.21 -10.23
CA GLN A 167 6.69 27.55 -11.18
C GLN A 167 6.66 28.17 -12.57
N HIS A 168 5.71 29.09 -12.84
CA HIS A 168 5.53 29.75 -14.12
C HIS A 168 5.30 28.78 -15.29
N VAL A 169 4.70 27.62 -15.02
CA VAL A 169 4.27 26.67 -16.05
C VAL A 169 3.02 27.22 -16.75
N ALA A 170 2.96 27.11 -18.06
CA ALA A 170 1.79 27.56 -18.80
C ALA A 170 0.54 26.79 -18.37
N MET A 171 -0.60 27.47 -18.19
CA MET A 171 -1.87 26.84 -17.79
C MET A 171 -2.24 25.67 -18.72
N GLY A 172 -1.97 25.80 -20.04
CA GLY A 172 -2.19 24.72 -21.00
C GLY A 172 -1.37 23.47 -20.71
N ASP A 173 -0.14 23.62 -20.21
CA ASP A 173 0.73 22.51 -19.89
C ASP A 173 0.37 21.89 -18.52
N VAL A 174 -0.10 22.71 -17.57
CA VAL A 174 -0.70 22.19 -16.31
C VAL A 174 -1.91 21.30 -16.63
N LEU A 175 -2.81 21.73 -17.51
CA LEU A 175 -3.97 20.92 -17.92
C LEU A 175 -3.55 19.67 -18.71
N LYS A 176 -2.54 19.77 -19.60
CA LYS A 176 -1.99 18.59 -20.28
C LYS A 176 -1.35 17.60 -19.28
N ALA A 177 -0.65 18.11 -18.27
CA ALA A 177 -0.03 17.27 -17.25
C ALA A 177 -1.06 16.44 -16.47
N THR A 178 -2.26 16.97 -16.19
CA THR A 178 -3.32 16.20 -15.54
C THR A 178 -3.82 15.03 -16.39
N VAL A 179 -3.81 15.17 -17.72
CA VAL A 179 -4.31 14.14 -18.64
C VAL A 179 -3.19 13.21 -19.10
N ASN A 180 -2.07 13.77 -19.58
CA ASN A 180 -1.01 13.02 -20.24
C ASN A 180 0.20 12.75 -19.36
N GLY A 181 0.23 13.29 -18.14
CA GLY A 181 1.39 13.28 -17.27
C GLY A 181 2.29 14.49 -17.48
N PHE A 182 3.10 14.76 -16.47
CA PHE A 182 4.12 15.80 -16.54
C PHE A 182 5.29 15.34 -17.41
N SER A 183 5.84 16.26 -18.18
CA SER A 183 7.06 16.06 -18.97
C SER A 183 8.03 17.21 -18.73
N VAL A 184 9.33 16.91 -18.67
CA VAL A 184 10.39 17.91 -18.55
C VAL A 184 10.30 18.98 -19.65
N SER A 185 9.76 18.62 -20.84
CA SER A 185 9.51 19.54 -21.94
C SER A 185 8.48 20.64 -21.66
N MET A 186 7.71 20.52 -20.57
CA MET A 186 6.75 21.55 -20.14
C MET A 186 7.41 22.66 -19.29
N ILE A 187 8.71 22.52 -18.99
CA ILE A 187 9.47 23.52 -18.23
C ILE A 187 10.06 24.53 -19.20
N HIS A 188 9.53 25.76 -19.18
CA HIS A 188 9.96 26.87 -20.04
C HIS A 188 10.71 27.91 -19.22
N ARG A 189 11.79 27.51 -18.53
CA ARG A 189 12.58 28.43 -17.72
C ARG A 189 13.79 28.95 -18.49
N ALA A 190 14.03 30.26 -18.42
CA ALA A 190 15.20 30.87 -19.04
C ALA A 190 16.49 30.26 -18.47
N GLY A 191 17.37 29.78 -19.34
CA GLY A 191 18.64 29.14 -18.97
C GLY A 191 18.55 27.64 -18.69
N PHE A 192 17.38 27.01 -18.81
CA PHE A 192 17.22 25.57 -18.73
C PHE A 192 17.01 24.98 -20.13
N ASP A 193 17.85 24.00 -20.49
CA ASP A 193 17.72 23.24 -21.73
C ASP A 193 17.30 21.80 -21.40
N THR A 194 16.16 21.40 -21.97
CA THR A 194 15.58 20.07 -21.77
C THR A 194 16.46 18.95 -22.31
N GLU A 195 17.30 19.21 -23.32
CA GLU A 195 18.19 18.20 -23.91
C GLU A 195 19.38 17.87 -22.99
N THR A 196 19.70 18.74 -22.04
CA THR A 196 20.79 18.53 -21.07
C THR A 196 20.38 17.76 -19.84
N CYS A 197 19.10 17.37 -19.76
CA CYS A 197 18.54 16.65 -18.61
C CYS A 197 19.09 15.24 -18.52
N SER A 198 19.54 14.84 -17.32
CA SER A 198 19.97 13.47 -17.09
C SER A 198 18.79 12.49 -17.23
N GLU A 199 19.11 11.27 -17.66
CA GLU A 199 18.08 10.20 -17.80
C GLU A 199 17.38 9.93 -16.46
N ALA A 200 18.10 10.03 -15.33
CA ALA A 200 17.54 9.85 -13.99
C ALA A 200 16.47 10.90 -13.66
N VAL A 201 16.72 12.19 -13.96
CA VAL A 201 15.75 13.28 -13.76
C VAL A 201 14.56 13.11 -14.69
N THR A 202 14.80 12.77 -15.96
CA THR A 202 13.73 12.55 -16.95
C THR A 202 12.81 11.40 -16.53
N LYS A 203 13.36 10.27 -16.09
CA LYS A 203 12.59 9.14 -15.56
C LYS A 203 11.82 9.47 -14.27
N LEU A 204 12.39 10.32 -13.42
CA LEU A 204 11.74 10.79 -12.20
C LEU A 204 10.53 11.66 -12.50
N LEU A 205 10.65 12.60 -13.44
CA LEU A 205 9.68 13.66 -13.67
C LEU A 205 8.61 13.31 -14.72
N ASN A 206 8.97 12.56 -15.78
CA ASN A 206 8.05 12.20 -16.87
C ASN A 206 7.09 11.09 -16.40
N ARG A 207 6.10 11.44 -15.59
CA ARG A 207 5.17 10.51 -14.97
C ARG A 207 3.78 11.12 -14.78
N GLY A 208 2.84 10.25 -14.40
CA GLY A 208 1.49 10.63 -13.98
C GLY A 208 0.53 10.78 -15.15
N GLY A 209 -0.52 11.56 -14.91
CA GLY A 209 -1.61 11.79 -15.83
C GLY A 209 -2.65 10.66 -15.85
N MET A 210 -3.88 11.02 -16.21
CA MET A 210 -4.99 10.06 -16.29
C MET A 210 -4.74 8.97 -17.33
N ASN A 211 -4.09 9.31 -18.46
CA ASN A 211 -3.80 8.34 -19.52
C ASN A 211 -2.80 7.27 -19.07
N GLY A 212 -1.87 7.60 -18.17
CA GLY A 212 -0.90 6.66 -17.63
C GLY A 212 -1.52 5.50 -16.86
N ILE A 213 -2.71 5.71 -16.26
CA ILE A 213 -3.40 4.69 -15.47
C ILE A 213 -4.63 4.09 -16.18
N MET A 214 -4.90 4.47 -17.44
CA MET A 214 -6.13 4.01 -18.13
C MET A 214 -6.13 2.51 -18.39
N SER A 215 -5.02 1.91 -18.81
CA SER A 215 -4.91 0.46 -18.98
C SER A 215 -5.10 -0.29 -17.65
N THR A 216 -4.55 0.24 -16.57
CA THR A 216 -4.76 -0.26 -15.19
C THR A 216 -6.25 -0.17 -14.79
N THR A 217 -6.89 0.96 -15.08
CA THR A 217 -8.32 1.16 -14.79
C THR A 217 -9.18 0.16 -15.57
N LEU A 218 -8.88 -0.09 -16.85
CA LEU A 218 -9.58 -1.09 -17.67
C LEU A 218 -9.38 -2.50 -17.11
N LEU A 219 -8.16 -2.86 -16.72
CA LEU A 219 -7.86 -4.16 -16.09
C LEU A 219 -8.70 -4.37 -14.82
N VAL A 220 -8.71 -3.37 -13.93
CA VAL A 220 -9.49 -3.40 -12.68
C VAL A 220 -10.99 -3.50 -12.95
N PHE A 221 -11.49 -2.76 -13.95
CA PHE A 221 -12.88 -2.85 -14.36
C PHE A 221 -13.26 -4.26 -14.82
N CYS A 222 -12.45 -4.87 -15.70
CA CYS A 222 -12.67 -6.25 -16.15
C CYS A 222 -12.61 -7.26 -14.98
N ALA A 223 -11.67 -7.09 -14.06
CA ALA A 223 -11.56 -7.93 -12.87
C ALA A 223 -12.82 -7.83 -11.98
N PHE A 224 -13.35 -6.62 -11.79
CA PHE A 224 -14.58 -6.43 -11.00
C PHE A 224 -15.82 -7.00 -11.70
N CYS A 225 -15.92 -6.90 -13.03
CA CYS A 225 -16.98 -7.57 -13.78
C CYS A 225 -16.93 -9.08 -13.60
N PHE A 226 -15.74 -9.68 -13.72
CA PHE A 226 -15.54 -11.10 -13.48
C PHE A 226 -15.92 -11.50 -12.04
N ALA A 227 -15.42 -10.76 -11.04
CA ALA A 227 -15.74 -10.98 -9.64
C ALA A 227 -17.25 -10.90 -9.36
N GLY A 228 -17.95 -9.92 -9.95
CA GLY A 228 -19.39 -9.76 -9.83
C GLY A 228 -20.17 -10.97 -10.39
N ILE A 229 -19.76 -11.48 -11.54
CA ILE A 229 -20.35 -12.68 -12.15
C ILE A 229 -20.13 -13.90 -11.25
N MET A 230 -18.89 -14.13 -10.79
CA MET A 230 -18.54 -15.27 -9.94
C MET A 230 -19.29 -15.23 -8.59
N SER A 231 -19.41 -14.06 -7.99
CA SER A 231 -20.18 -13.84 -6.76
C SER A 231 -21.67 -14.13 -6.98
N ARG A 232 -22.26 -13.56 -8.04
CA ARG A 232 -23.68 -13.75 -8.34
C ARG A 232 -24.04 -15.19 -8.71
N ALA A 233 -23.11 -15.92 -9.31
CA ALA A 233 -23.26 -17.35 -9.64
C ALA A 233 -23.14 -18.27 -8.41
N GLY A 234 -22.80 -17.73 -7.21
CA GLY A 234 -22.61 -18.52 -6.00
C GLY A 234 -21.35 -19.39 -6.00
N CYS A 235 -20.47 -19.23 -6.99
CA CYS A 235 -19.25 -20.02 -7.09
C CYS A 235 -18.31 -19.80 -5.89
N LEU A 236 -18.22 -18.55 -5.43
CA LEU A 236 -17.37 -18.19 -4.30
C LEU A 236 -17.88 -18.79 -3.00
N ASP A 237 -19.20 -18.80 -2.78
CA ASP A 237 -19.83 -19.40 -1.59
C ASP A 237 -19.52 -20.88 -1.47
N VAL A 238 -19.61 -21.63 -2.59
CA VAL A 238 -19.30 -23.06 -2.63
C VAL A 238 -17.84 -23.33 -2.27
N VAL A 239 -16.91 -22.56 -2.83
CA VAL A 239 -15.48 -22.68 -2.54
C VAL A 239 -15.19 -22.38 -1.08
N LEU A 240 -15.72 -21.28 -0.55
CA LEU A 240 -15.50 -20.85 0.82
C LEU A 240 -16.12 -21.81 1.84
N GLN A 241 -17.33 -22.33 1.59
CA GLN A 241 -17.95 -23.37 2.42
C GLN A 241 -17.11 -24.64 2.45
N LYS A 242 -16.53 -25.03 1.31
CA LYS A 242 -15.63 -26.17 1.26
C LYS A 242 -14.37 -25.96 2.07
N ILE A 243 -13.76 -24.78 1.97
CA ILE A 243 -12.59 -24.37 2.78
C ILE A 243 -12.94 -24.45 4.27
N LEU A 244 -14.08 -23.90 4.69
CA LEU A 244 -14.53 -23.93 6.08
C LEU A 244 -14.79 -25.36 6.57
N SER A 245 -15.33 -26.24 5.75
CA SER A 245 -15.70 -27.62 6.14
C SER A 245 -14.52 -28.48 6.57
N VAL A 246 -13.29 -28.16 6.12
CA VAL A 246 -12.07 -28.91 6.48
C VAL A 246 -11.37 -28.38 7.75
N ALA A 247 -11.88 -27.28 8.30
CA ALA A 247 -11.29 -26.58 9.46
C ALA A 247 -11.63 -27.28 10.78
N LYS A 248 -10.93 -28.35 11.15
CA LYS A 248 -11.23 -29.16 12.35
C LYS A 248 -10.52 -28.71 13.64
N SER A 249 -9.45 -27.94 13.55
CA SER A 249 -8.67 -27.41 14.70
C SER A 249 -8.57 -25.89 14.63
N THR A 250 -8.09 -25.23 15.71
CA THR A 250 -7.86 -23.77 15.71
C THR A 250 -6.89 -23.36 14.63
N GLY A 251 -5.76 -24.06 14.48
CA GLY A 251 -4.80 -23.80 13.43
C GLY A 251 -5.39 -24.01 12.03
N ALA A 252 -6.17 -25.09 11.84
CA ALA A 252 -6.85 -25.33 10.58
C ALA A 252 -7.92 -24.27 10.28
N LEU A 253 -8.62 -23.73 11.28
CA LEU A 253 -9.59 -22.66 11.10
C LEU A 253 -8.92 -21.35 10.66
N ILE A 254 -7.82 -20.97 11.30
CA ILE A 254 -7.03 -19.79 10.90
C ILE A 254 -6.47 -19.98 9.49
N THR A 255 -5.91 -21.16 9.18
CA THR A 255 -5.43 -21.46 7.82
C THR A 255 -6.55 -21.41 6.78
N ALA A 256 -7.73 -21.92 7.11
CA ALA A 256 -8.92 -21.85 6.27
C ALA A 256 -9.36 -20.39 6.04
N THR A 257 -9.33 -19.55 7.09
CA THR A 257 -9.62 -18.11 6.95
C THR A 257 -8.62 -17.42 6.03
N VAL A 258 -7.31 -17.67 6.21
CA VAL A 258 -6.25 -17.14 5.32
C VAL A 258 -6.49 -17.58 3.88
N ALA A 259 -6.75 -18.88 3.66
CA ALA A 259 -7.01 -19.40 2.31
C ALA A 259 -8.27 -18.77 1.69
N ALA A 260 -9.32 -18.55 2.48
CA ALA A 260 -10.54 -17.87 2.05
C ALA A 260 -10.26 -16.41 1.63
N CYS A 261 -9.54 -15.65 2.46
CA CYS A 261 -9.15 -14.27 2.15
C CYS A 261 -8.32 -14.19 0.85
N ILE A 262 -7.30 -15.05 0.72
CA ILE A 262 -6.46 -15.09 -0.48
C ILE A 262 -7.28 -15.49 -1.72
N THR A 263 -8.17 -16.47 -1.60
CA THR A 263 -9.07 -16.86 -2.69
C THR A 263 -9.95 -15.69 -3.12
N MET A 264 -10.53 -14.97 -2.17
CA MET A 264 -11.32 -13.77 -2.45
C MET A 264 -10.48 -12.66 -3.07
N ALA A 265 -9.27 -12.43 -2.58
CA ALA A 265 -8.33 -11.44 -3.15
C ALA A 265 -7.97 -11.79 -4.61
N LEU A 266 -7.65 -13.04 -4.90
CA LEU A 266 -7.31 -13.52 -6.25
C LEU A 266 -8.48 -13.41 -7.23
N THR A 267 -9.70 -13.69 -6.77
CA THR A 267 -10.89 -13.73 -7.64
C THR A 267 -11.54 -12.36 -7.80
N THR A 268 -11.54 -11.53 -6.75
CA THR A 268 -12.22 -10.23 -6.78
C THR A 268 -11.28 -9.05 -7.01
N GLY A 269 -9.97 -9.21 -6.75
CA GLY A 269 -8.98 -8.13 -6.83
C GLY A 269 -9.24 -6.98 -5.85
N ASN A 270 -10.02 -7.21 -4.79
CA ASN A 270 -10.55 -6.16 -3.91
C ASN A 270 -10.36 -6.51 -2.43
N SER A 271 -9.72 -5.64 -1.66
CA SER A 271 -9.46 -5.82 -0.23
C SER A 271 -10.74 -5.89 0.60
N TYR A 272 -11.75 -5.06 0.29
CA TYR A 272 -12.99 -5.02 1.07
C TYR A 272 -13.75 -6.34 1.00
N LEU A 273 -13.88 -6.92 -0.20
CA LEU A 273 -14.53 -8.22 -0.37
C LEU A 273 -13.73 -9.35 0.25
N SER A 274 -12.40 -9.26 0.23
CA SER A 274 -11.49 -10.23 0.85
C SER A 274 -11.55 -10.23 2.38
N ILE A 275 -12.05 -9.15 2.97
CA ILE A 275 -12.27 -9.00 4.41
C ILE A 275 -13.72 -9.37 4.78
N LEU A 276 -14.70 -8.73 4.11
CA LEU A 276 -16.10 -8.82 4.51
C LEU A 276 -16.66 -10.23 4.35
N ILE A 277 -16.51 -10.84 3.19
CA ILE A 277 -17.14 -12.14 2.90
C ILE A 277 -16.56 -13.25 3.80
N PRO A 278 -15.23 -13.44 3.90
CA PRO A 278 -14.68 -14.40 4.86
C PRO A 278 -15.02 -14.03 6.31
N GLY A 279 -15.01 -12.73 6.66
CA GLY A 279 -15.35 -12.25 7.99
C GLY A 279 -16.73 -12.71 8.46
N GLU A 280 -17.74 -12.51 7.64
CA GLU A 280 -19.11 -12.95 7.91
C GLU A 280 -19.23 -14.47 7.99
N MET A 281 -18.62 -15.19 7.04
CA MET A 281 -18.72 -16.65 6.97
C MET A 281 -18.00 -17.37 8.14
N PHE A 282 -16.87 -16.84 8.60
CA PHE A 282 -16.07 -17.52 9.63
C PHE A 282 -16.40 -17.08 11.06
N ARG A 283 -17.18 -16.01 11.24
CA ARG A 283 -17.52 -15.44 12.55
C ARG A 283 -18.06 -16.46 13.53
N ASP A 284 -19.08 -17.20 13.13
CA ASP A 284 -19.72 -18.19 13.99
C ASP A 284 -18.77 -19.35 14.30
N ALA A 285 -17.99 -19.82 13.34
CA ALA A 285 -17.02 -20.88 13.55
C ALA A 285 -15.93 -20.52 14.58
N TYR A 286 -15.48 -19.25 14.65
CA TYR A 286 -14.58 -18.79 15.70
C TYR A 286 -15.26 -18.76 17.06
N LYS A 287 -16.51 -18.27 17.12
CA LYS A 287 -17.31 -18.23 18.36
C LYS A 287 -17.61 -19.61 18.92
N GLU A 288 -18.02 -20.55 18.08
CA GLU A 288 -18.28 -21.95 18.46
C GLU A 288 -17.04 -22.64 19.05
N ARG A 289 -15.84 -22.22 18.63
CA ARG A 289 -14.58 -22.72 19.18
C ARG A 289 -14.07 -21.95 20.39
N GLY A 290 -14.87 -21.02 20.93
CA GLY A 290 -14.49 -20.20 22.07
C GLY A 290 -13.32 -19.25 21.80
N LEU A 291 -13.11 -18.85 20.54
CA LEU A 291 -12.08 -17.90 20.14
C LEU A 291 -12.66 -16.47 20.14
N ALA A 292 -11.87 -15.52 20.67
CA ALA A 292 -12.24 -14.12 20.66
C ALA A 292 -12.25 -13.56 19.21
N ALA A 293 -13.16 -12.64 18.92
CA ALA A 293 -13.37 -12.05 17.60
C ALA A 293 -12.11 -11.37 17.01
N LYS A 294 -11.26 -10.84 17.86
CA LYS A 294 -9.98 -10.22 17.46
C LYS A 294 -9.01 -11.18 16.77
N ASN A 295 -9.10 -12.51 16.99
CA ASN A 295 -8.32 -13.46 16.21
C ASN A 295 -8.76 -13.50 14.76
N LEU A 296 -10.07 -13.46 14.51
CA LEU A 296 -10.62 -13.40 13.16
C LEU A 296 -10.24 -12.07 12.51
N SER A 297 -10.49 -10.93 13.17
CA SER A 297 -10.22 -9.61 12.59
C SER A 297 -8.74 -9.44 12.23
N ARG A 298 -7.81 -9.91 13.06
CA ARG A 298 -6.37 -9.94 12.75
C ARG A 298 -6.10 -10.77 11.48
N THR A 299 -6.65 -11.98 11.40
CA THR A 299 -6.43 -12.88 10.25
C THR A 299 -7.00 -12.30 8.95
N LEU A 300 -8.17 -11.63 9.04
CA LEU A 300 -8.77 -10.93 7.90
C LEU A 300 -7.86 -9.82 7.37
N GLU A 301 -7.28 -9.02 8.26
CA GLU A 301 -6.36 -7.94 7.88
C GLU A 301 -5.05 -8.51 7.33
N ASP A 302 -4.48 -9.52 8.00
CA ASP A 302 -3.22 -10.16 7.59
C ASP A 302 -3.29 -10.82 6.21
N ALA A 303 -4.45 -11.33 5.80
CA ALA A 303 -4.60 -12.07 4.55
C ALA A 303 -5.53 -11.40 3.52
N GLY A 304 -6.45 -10.54 3.96
CA GLY A 304 -7.42 -9.88 3.07
C GLY A 304 -6.94 -8.52 2.57
N THR A 305 -6.17 -7.77 3.38
CA THR A 305 -5.66 -6.46 3.00
C THR A 305 -4.27 -6.53 2.39
N VAL A 306 -3.31 -7.05 3.14
CA VAL A 306 -1.89 -6.92 2.76
C VAL A 306 -1.45 -7.83 1.63
N VAL A 307 -2.24 -8.85 1.27
CA VAL A 307 -1.96 -9.75 0.15
C VAL A 307 -2.35 -9.14 -1.19
N VAL A 308 -3.32 -8.23 -1.20
CA VAL A 308 -3.91 -7.68 -2.44
C VAL A 308 -2.90 -6.97 -3.33
N PRO A 309 -1.94 -6.16 -2.83
CA PRO A 309 -0.93 -5.55 -3.68
C PRO A 309 0.03 -6.55 -4.37
N LEU A 310 0.04 -7.80 -3.95
CA LEU A 310 0.84 -8.85 -4.59
C LEU A 310 0.16 -9.48 -5.82
N ILE A 311 -1.08 -9.10 -6.11
CA ILE A 311 -1.88 -9.68 -7.18
C ILE A 311 -1.89 -8.71 -8.37
N PRO A 312 -1.31 -9.05 -9.54
CA PRO A 312 -1.13 -8.12 -10.65
C PRO A 312 -2.43 -7.52 -11.19
N TRP A 313 -3.52 -8.27 -11.16
CA TRP A 313 -4.84 -7.81 -11.67
C TRP A 313 -5.75 -7.21 -10.58
N SER A 314 -5.27 -7.10 -9.36
CA SER A 314 -6.01 -6.41 -8.32
C SER A 314 -5.90 -4.89 -8.48
N ALA A 315 -6.87 -4.17 -7.91
CA ALA A 315 -6.83 -2.71 -7.88
C ALA A 315 -5.55 -2.19 -7.22
N ALA A 316 -5.14 -2.80 -6.10
CA ALA A 316 -3.95 -2.40 -5.37
C ALA A 316 -2.65 -2.77 -6.13
N GLY A 317 -2.54 -4.00 -6.66
CA GLY A 317 -1.36 -4.42 -7.40
C GLY A 317 -1.13 -3.57 -8.64
N ALA A 318 -2.18 -3.35 -9.41
CA ALA A 318 -2.14 -2.49 -10.59
C ALA A 318 -1.80 -1.02 -10.25
N TYR A 319 -2.37 -0.48 -9.16
CA TYR A 319 -2.05 0.87 -8.67
C TYR A 319 -0.58 0.99 -8.25
N MET A 320 -0.08 0.06 -7.41
CA MET A 320 1.31 0.08 -6.94
C MET A 320 2.29 -0.03 -8.11
N ALA A 321 2.04 -0.95 -9.05
CA ALA A 321 2.89 -1.12 -10.23
C ALA A 321 2.93 0.16 -11.09
N SER A 322 1.78 0.78 -11.38
CA SER A 322 1.72 2.00 -12.18
C SER A 322 2.34 3.20 -11.47
N THR A 323 2.18 3.31 -10.15
CA THR A 323 2.68 4.43 -9.36
C THR A 323 4.20 4.37 -9.18
N LEU A 324 4.74 3.19 -8.84
CA LEU A 324 6.17 3.01 -8.61
C LEU A 324 6.96 2.73 -9.89
N GLY A 325 6.28 2.38 -11.00
CA GLY A 325 6.92 2.06 -12.27
C GLY A 325 7.69 0.73 -12.23
N VAL A 326 7.24 -0.22 -11.42
CA VAL A 326 7.80 -1.58 -11.29
C VAL A 326 6.67 -2.58 -11.34
N GLU A 327 6.78 -3.60 -12.17
CA GLU A 327 5.73 -4.62 -12.32
C GLU A 327 5.51 -5.40 -11.01
N THR A 328 4.27 -5.86 -10.81
CA THR A 328 3.89 -6.55 -9.56
C THR A 328 4.74 -7.79 -9.30
N LEU A 329 5.03 -8.57 -10.33
CA LEU A 329 5.83 -9.78 -10.18
C LEU A 329 7.29 -9.51 -9.81
N ASP A 330 7.82 -8.34 -10.18
CA ASP A 330 9.20 -7.94 -9.88
C ASP A 330 9.34 -7.50 -8.41
N TYR A 331 8.38 -6.73 -7.89
CA TYR A 331 8.43 -6.31 -6.49
C TYR A 331 7.87 -7.32 -5.49
N LEU A 332 7.07 -8.30 -5.95
CA LEU A 332 6.42 -9.30 -5.08
C LEU A 332 7.39 -10.00 -4.12
N PRO A 333 8.57 -10.50 -4.57
CA PRO A 333 9.50 -11.14 -3.64
C PRO A 333 10.03 -10.22 -2.55
N TRP A 334 9.99 -8.92 -2.80
CA TRP A 334 10.53 -7.87 -1.92
C TRP A 334 9.50 -7.23 -1.00
N ALA A 335 8.21 -7.42 -1.25
CA ALA A 335 7.13 -6.93 -0.37
C ALA A 335 6.91 -7.88 0.82
N ILE A 336 7.95 -8.09 1.62
CA ILE A 336 8.10 -9.17 2.60
C ILE A 336 7.00 -9.17 3.66
N LEU A 337 6.63 -8.01 4.19
CA LEU A 337 5.55 -7.90 5.19
C LEU A 337 4.21 -8.42 4.62
N CYS A 338 3.97 -8.22 3.33
CA CYS A 338 2.70 -8.55 2.69
C CYS A 338 2.41 -10.06 2.62
N TYR A 339 3.42 -10.92 2.78
CA TYR A 339 3.20 -12.36 2.85
C TYR A 339 3.65 -12.98 4.18
N THR A 340 4.52 -12.34 4.94
CA THR A 340 4.95 -12.89 6.24
C THR A 340 3.88 -12.74 7.33
N GLY A 341 3.01 -11.74 7.27
CA GLY A 341 1.95 -11.51 8.25
C GLY A 341 1.02 -12.72 8.40
N TRP A 342 0.43 -13.20 7.31
CA TRP A 342 -0.46 -14.36 7.33
C TRP A 342 0.28 -15.68 7.56
N ILE A 343 1.58 -15.78 7.22
CA ILE A 343 2.41 -16.94 7.58
C ILE A 343 2.51 -17.03 9.11
N PHE A 344 2.80 -15.93 9.80
CA PHE A 344 2.81 -15.89 11.26
C PHE A 344 1.43 -16.17 11.84
N ALA A 345 0.34 -15.67 11.23
CA ALA A 345 -1.01 -16.00 11.68
C ALA A 345 -1.28 -17.51 11.68
N ILE A 346 -0.84 -18.23 10.62
CA ILE A 346 -0.95 -19.69 10.54
C ILE A 346 -0.09 -20.37 11.61
N ILE A 347 1.19 -19.98 11.75
CA ILE A 347 2.10 -20.54 12.76
C ILE A 347 1.51 -20.38 14.16
N TRP A 348 1.02 -19.20 14.50
CA TRP A 348 0.39 -18.93 15.79
C TRP A 348 -0.92 -19.70 15.98
N GLY A 349 -1.64 -19.94 14.92
CA GLY A 349 -2.84 -20.78 14.92
C GLY A 349 -2.57 -22.22 15.38
N PHE A 350 -1.44 -22.79 14.97
CA PHE A 350 -1.03 -24.14 15.35
C PHE A 350 -0.30 -24.20 16.72
N THR A 351 0.51 -23.19 17.03
CA THR A 351 1.26 -23.14 18.30
C THR A 351 0.42 -22.65 19.48
N GLY A 352 -0.68 -21.95 19.21
CA GLY A 352 -1.51 -21.31 20.25
C GLY A 352 -0.96 -19.99 20.77
N PHE A 353 0.19 -19.52 20.28
CA PHE A 353 0.76 -18.23 20.69
C PHE A 353 -0.09 -17.06 20.19
N GLY A 354 -0.38 -16.09 21.04
CA GLY A 354 -1.18 -14.93 20.67
C GLY A 354 -2.60 -15.27 20.18
N ILE A 355 -3.17 -16.40 20.62
CA ILE A 355 -4.56 -16.79 20.36
C ILE A 355 -5.42 -16.44 21.57
N ALA A 356 -6.29 -15.45 21.43
CA ALA A 356 -7.19 -15.00 22.48
C ALA A 356 -8.43 -15.90 22.59
N LYS A 357 -8.78 -16.30 23.80
CA LYS A 357 -10.00 -17.08 24.07
C LYS A 357 -11.14 -16.17 24.53
N LEU A 358 -12.36 -16.51 24.17
CA LEU A 358 -13.56 -15.78 24.56
C LEU A 358 -13.77 -15.72 26.08
N ALA A 359 -13.36 -16.77 26.80
CA ALA A 359 -13.42 -16.80 28.25
C ALA A 359 -12.50 -15.80 28.95
N ASP A 360 -11.41 -15.42 28.33
CA ASP A 360 -10.44 -14.47 28.88
C ASP A 360 -10.93 -13.01 28.69
N GLU A 361 -11.77 -12.74 27.72
CA GLU A 361 -12.41 -11.42 27.52
C GLU A 361 -13.47 -11.16 28.59
N LYS A 362 -14.33 -12.13 28.86
CA LYS A 362 -15.37 -12.02 29.90
C LYS A 362 -14.83 -11.82 31.32
N LYS A 363 -13.57 -12.22 31.57
CA LYS A 363 -12.88 -11.95 32.83
C LYS A 363 -12.32 -10.55 32.98
N LYS A 364 -12.16 -9.81 31.86
CA LYS A 364 -11.66 -8.43 31.87
C LYS A 364 -12.78 -7.40 31.97
N GLU A 365 -14.02 -7.80 31.65
CA GLU A 365 -15.21 -6.94 31.73
C GLU A 365 -15.90 -6.98 33.11
N ASN A 366 -15.55 -7.95 33.97
CA ASN A 366 -15.96 -8.07 35.38
C ASN A 366 -14.83 -7.63 36.32
#